data_b53a5087fc2e4b7e6c95adc9556f4104
#
_entry.id   b53a5087fc2e4b7e6c95adc9556f4104
#
_cell.length_a   1.000
_cell.length_b   1.000
_cell.length_c   1.000
_cell.angle_alpha   90.00
_cell.angle_beta   90.00
_cell.angle_gamma   90.00
#
_symmetry.space_group_name_H-M   'P 1'
#
loop_
_entity.id
_entity.type
_entity.pdbx_description
1 polymer ?
#
loop_
_entity_poly.entity_id
_entity_poly.type
_entity_poly.pdbx_seq_one_letter_code
_entity_poly.pdbx_strand_id
1 'polypeptide(L)'
;MDESGRPRRYRIPILLGSLLMVAAAFLPWWRAGGERVSGVELPASSGIGLEGPGVVIFAAAILSLALLDIGYARGRWGFALDAPGIYLILGLAAAAALVWRGWELWSVSYLPLPQNSPGLILAILGVGLCLYGAGTGLGTRRTF
;
A
#
# COMPACT_ATOMS: atom_id res chain seq x y z
N MET A 1 -1.30 20.69 10.51
CA MET A 1 -0.73 20.95 11.83
C MET A 1 -1.88 21.35 12.74
N ASP A 2 -1.88 20.84 13.95
CA ASP A 2 -2.77 21.37 14.98
C ASP A 2 -2.18 22.70 15.52
N GLU A 3 -2.92 23.40 16.38
CA GLU A 3 -2.50 24.69 16.95
C GLU A 3 -1.17 24.60 17.74
N SER A 4 -0.71 23.40 18.08
CA SER A 4 0.56 23.15 18.78
C SER A 4 1.75 22.92 17.84
N GLY A 5 1.56 23.05 16.53
CA GLY A 5 2.62 22.83 15.53
C GLY A 5 3.05 21.38 15.34
N ARG A 6 2.32 20.44 15.94
CA ARG A 6 2.60 18.99 15.79
C ARG A 6 1.96 18.43 14.54
N PRO A 7 2.65 17.54 13.79
CA PRO A 7 2.03 16.85 12.69
C PRO A 7 0.82 16.06 13.20
N ARG A 8 -0.29 16.14 12.49
CA ARG A 8 -1.49 15.38 12.83
C ARG A 8 -1.13 13.90 12.93
N ARG A 9 -1.44 13.27 14.06
CA ARG A 9 -1.00 11.90 14.38
C ARG A 9 -1.33 10.85 13.30
N TYR A 10 -2.41 11.06 12.53
CA TYR A 10 -2.80 10.14 11.46
C TYR A 10 -1.89 10.21 10.22
N ARG A 11 -1.10 11.28 10.04
CA ARG A 11 -0.25 11.45 8.86
C ARG A 11 0.96 10.52 8.87
N ILE A 12 1.51 10.24 10.04
CA ILE A 12 2.69 9.37 10.17
C ILE A 12 2.42 7.96 9.65
N PRO A 13 1.37 7.25 10.11
CA PRO A 13 1.09 5.92 9.58
C PRO A 13 0.70 5.93 8.10
N ILE A 14 0.04 6.98 7.59
CA ILE A 14 -0.25 7.11 6.16
C ILE A 14 1.05 7.27 5.37
N LEU A 15 1.98 8.12 5.83
CA LEU A 15 3.28 8.31 5.19
C LEU A 15 4.07 7.00 5.14
N LEU A 16 4.21 6.32 6.26
CA LEU A 16 4.91 5.04 6.35
C LEU A 16 4.24 3.96 5.49
N GLY A 17 2.93 3.87 5.55
CA GLY A 17 2.15 2.92 4.75
C GLY A 17 2.32 3.16 3.25
N SER A 18 2.28 4.42 2.81
CA SER A 18 2.48 4.78 1.40
C SER A 18 3.89 4.47 0.92
N LEU A 19 4.91 4.75 1.73
CA LEU A 19 6.30 4.39 1.41
C LEU A 19 6.49 2.87 1.31
N LEU A 20 5.87 2.09 2.20
CA LEU A 20 5.90 0.63 2.12
C LEU A 20 5.22 0.11 0.85
N MET A 21 4.08 0.70 0.46
CA MET A 21 3.40 0.33 -0.78
C MET A 21 4.23 0.67 -2.03
N VAL A 22 4.93 1.81 -2.04
CA VAL A 22 5.85 2.15 -3.12
C VAL A 22 7.00 1.15 -3.19
N ALA A 23 7.62 0.83 -2.07
CA ALA A 23 8.69 -0.17 -2.01
C ALA A 23 8.19 -1.55 -2.47
N ALA A 24 6.99 -1.94 -2.05
CA ALA A 24 6.37 -3.19 -2.43
C ALA A 24 6.17 -3.34 -3.94
N ALA A 25 5.94 -2.23 -4.66
CA ALA A 25 5.73 -2.24 -6.10
C ALA A 25 6.97 -2.72 -6.88
N PHE A 26 8.16 -2.49 -6.34
CA PHE A 26 9.42 -2.87 -6.98
C PHE A 26 9.97 -4.21 -6.50
N LEU A 27 9.38 -4.81 -5.47
CA LEU A 27 9.78 -6.11 -4.95
C LEU A 27 8.99 -7.24 -5.64
N PRO A 28 9.56 -8.44 -5.73
CA PRO A 28 8.85 -9.58 -6.28
C PRO A 28 7.65 -9.95 -5.40
N TRP A 29 6.51 -10.11 -6.03
CA TRP A 29 5.27 -10.54 -5.38
C TRP A 29 5.06 -12.05 -5.48
N TRP A 30 5.69 -12.68 -6.46
CA TRP A 30 5.70 -14.11 -6.62
C TRP A 30 7.01 -14.56 -7.24
N ARG A 31 7.41 -15.77 -6.92
CA ARG A 31 8.52 -16.47 -7.55
C ARG A 31 8.11 -17.89 -7.84
N ALA A 32 8.38 -18.36 -9.03
CA ALA A 32 8.13 -19.73 -9.46
C ALA A 32 9.34 -20.28 -10.18
N GLY A 33 9.60 -21.57 -10.01
CA GLY A 33 10.72 -22.25 -10.66
C GLY A 33 11.99 -22.27 -9.77
N GLY A 34 13.09 -22.74 -10.36
CA GLY A 34 14.34 -22.94 -9.64
C GLY A 34 14.42 -24.29 -8.91
N GLU A 35 13.37 -25.11 -8.96
CA GLU A 35 13.42 -26.49 -8.43
C GLU A 35 13.85 -27.47 -9.51
N ARG A 36 14.70 -28.42 -9.13
CA ARG A 36 15.06 -29.57 -9.96
C ARG A 36 13.94 -30.60 -9.93
N VAL A 37 13.17 -30.68 -11.00
CA VAL A 37 12.22 -31.76 -11.19
C VAL A 37 12.78 -32.73 -12.23
N SER A 38 13.06 -33.96 -11.84
CA SER A 38 13.55 -35.03 -12.72
C SER A 38 14.83 -34.68 -13.52
N GLY A 39 15.75 -33.92 -12.94
CA GLY A 39 17.03 -33.55 -13.56
C GLY A 39 16.96 -32.37 -14.55
N VAL A 40 15.79 -31.77 -14.73
CA VAL A 40 15.59 -30.56 -15.54
C VAL A 40 15.44 -29.35 -14.62
N GLU A 41 16.31 -28.35 -14.77
CA GLU A 41 16.16 -27.07 -14.11
C GLU A 41 15.07 -26.27 -14.80
N LEU A 42 13.96 -26.01 -14.11
CA LEU A 42 12.94 -25.09 -14.59
C LEU A 42 13.45 -23.64 -14.47
N PRO A 43 13.29 -22.80 -15.50
CA PRO A 43 13.68 -21.40 -15.42
C PRO A 43 12.91 -20.71 -14.29
N ALA A 44 13.63 -20.00 -13.41
CA ALA A 44 13.01 -19.20 -12.38
C ALA A 44 12.28 -18.02 -13.02
N SER A 45 11.01 -17.86 -12.68
CA SER A 45 10.22 -16.69 -13.08
C SER A 45 9.73 -15.95 -11.84
N SER A 46 9.66 -14.63 -11.93
CA SER A 46 9.17 -13.77 -10.86
C SER A 46 8.37 -12.61 -11.45
N GLY A 47 7.35 -12.17 -10.75
CA GLY A 47 6.57 -10.98 -11.10
C GLY A 47 6.73 -9.89 -10.05
N ILE A 48 6.80 -8.66 -10.50
CA ILE A 48 6.88 -7.47 -9.65
C ILE A 48 5.50 -6.93 -9.30
N GLY A 49 5.43 -6.08 -8.27
CA GLY A 49 4.16 -5.51 -7.80
C GLY A 49 3.47 -4.55 -8.78
N LEU A 50 4.16 -4.09 -9.83
CA LEU A 50 3.58 -3.23 -10.86
C LEU A 50 2.75 -3.99 -11.92
N GLU A 51 2.67 -5.30 -11.84
CA GLU A 51 1.88 -6.10 -12.74
C GLU A 51 0.40 -6.17 -12.31
N GLY A 52 -0.51 -5.99 -13.27
CA GLY A 52 -1.95 -6.13 -13.04
C GLY A 52 -2.47 -5.17 -11.95
N PRO A 53 -3.23 -5.70 -10.97
CA PRO A 53 -3.85 -4.87 -9.92
C PRO A 53 -2.85 -4.13 -9.02
N GLY A 54 -1.58 -4.54 -9.01
CA GLY A 54 -0.52 -3.87 -8.25
C GLY A 54 -0.28 -2.42 -8.67
N VAL A 55 -0.59 -2.07 -9.91
CA VAL A 55 -0.55 -0.68 -10.40
C VAL A 55 -1.50 0.21 -9.61
N VAL A 56 -2.68 -0.30 -9.21
CA VAL A 56 -3.65 0.45 -8.40
C VAL A 56 -3.07 0.76 -7.02
N ILE A 57 -2.39 -0.20 -6.41
CA ILE A 57 -1.73 -0.02 -5.10
C ILE A 57 -0.63 1.03 -5.20
N PHE A 58 0.18 0.97 -6.24
CA PHE A 58 1.23 1.96 -6.51
C PHE A 58 0.65 3.36 -6.74
N ALA A 59 -0.39 3.48 -7.58
CA ALA A 59 -1.05 4.75 -7.83
C ALA A 59 -1.66 5.34 -6.56
N ALA A 60 -2.33 4.52 -5.74
CA ALA A 60 -2.88 4.96 -4.46
C ALA A 60 -1.78 5.45 -3.49
N ALA A 61 -0.63 4.79 -3.48
CA ALA A 61 0.52 5.21 -2.67
C ALA A 61 1.08 6.56 -3.12
N ILE A 62 1.31 6.74 -4.41
CA ILE A 62 1.81 8.00 -4.97
C ILE A 62 0.83 9.15 -4.73
N LEU A 63 -0.47 8.91 -4.94
CA LEU A 63 -1.51 9.92 -4.67
C LEU A 63 -1.56 10.27 -3.19
N SER A 64 -1.43 9.30 -2.29
CA SER A 64 -1.39 9.57 -0.85
C SER A 64 -0.19 10.41 -0.45
N LEU A 65 0.99 10.12 -1.00
CA LEU A 65 2.21 10.91 -0.77
C LEU A 65 2.08 12.33 -1.33
N ALA A 66 1.54 12.48 -2.54
CA ALA A 66 1.31 13.79 -3.16
C ALA A 66 0.33 14.64 -2.34
N LEU A 67 -0.76 14.04 -1.84
CA LEU A 67 -1.73 14.74 -1.00
C LEU A 67 -1.14 15.15 0.35
N LEU A 68 -0.28 14.33 0.94
CA LEU A 68 0.45 14.68 2.17
C LEU A 68 1.38 15.86 1.96
N ASP A 69 2.08 15.92 0.82
CA ASP A 69 2.98 17.00 0.46
C ASP A 69 2.21 18.30 0.18
N ILE A 70 1.13 18.25 -0.60
CA ILE A 70 0.26 19.40 -0.87
C ILE A 70 -0.37 19.93 0.43
N GLY A 71 -0.81 19.05 1.31
CA GLY A 71 -1.37 19.41 2.61
C GLY A 71 -0.35 20.10 3.53
N TYR A 72 0.95 19.84 3.33
CA TYR A 72 2.03 20.51 4.05
C TYR A 72 2.39 21.89 3.45
N ALA A 73 2.39 21.98 2.11
CA ALA A 73 2.93 23.14 1.39
C ALA A 73 1.93 24.27 1.13
N ARG A 74 0.63 24.01 1.16
CA ARG A 74 -0.38 25.00 0.72
C ARG A 74 -1.54 25.13 1.71
N GLY A 75 -1.62 26.28 2.37
CA GLY A 75 -2.65 26.74 3.28
C GLY A 75 -4.11 26.35 2.95
N ARG A 76 -5.01 27.28 2.74
CA ARG A 76 -6.46 27.12 2.75
C ARG A 76 -7.05 26.03 1.81
N TRP A 77 -6.46 25.79 0.64
CA TRP A 77 -6.91 24.77 -0.33
C TRP A 77 -6.37 23.36 -0.03
N GLY A 78 -5.20 23.27 0.59
CA GLY A 78 -4.63 22.00 1.03
C GLY A 78 -5.46 21.30 2.10
N PHE A 79 -6.21 22.05 2.92
CA PHE A 79 -7.05 21.50 3.98
C PHE A 79 -8.24 20.66 3.47
N ALA A 80 -8.78 21.00 2.31
CA ALA A 80 -9.90 20.26 1.73
C ALA A 80 -9.45 18.92 1.12
N LEU A 81 -8.24 18.89 0.56
CA LEU A 81 -7.66 17.68 -0.06
C LEU A 81 -6.97 16.76 0.95
N ASP A 82 -6.48 17.32 2.06
CA ASP A 82 -5.88 16.53 3.16
C ASP A 82 -6.97 16.03 4.13
N ALA A 83 -8.05 15.51 3.60
CA ALA A 83 -9.11 14.93 4.41
C ALA A 83 -8.84 13.44 4.66
N PRO A 84 -8.96 12.94 5.92
CA PRO A 84 -8.75 11.53 6.21
C PRO A 84 -9.68 10.60 5.44
N GLY A 85 -10.84 11.09 4.99
CA GLY A 85 -11.75 10.37 4.10
C GLY A 85 -11.16 10.04 2.73
N ILE A 86 -10.33 10.92 2.16
CA ILE A 86 -9.66 10.66 0.88
C ILE A 86 -8.63 9.54 1.03
N TYR A 87 -7.84 9.57 2.08
CA TYR A 87 -6.89 8.49 2.38
C TYR A 87 -7.59 7.16 2.67
N LEU A 88 -8.78 7.20 3.29
CA LEU A 88 -9.59 6.00 3.47
C LEU A 88 -10.03 5.41 2.12
N ILE A 89 -10.50 6.23 1.19
CA ILE A 89 -10.92 5.79 -0.15
C ILE A 89 -9.71 5.18 -0.89
N LEU A 90 -8.56 5.84 -0.88
CA LEU A 90 -7.34 5.34 -1.50
C LEU A 90 -6.87 4.03 -0.85
N GLY A 91 -6.92 3.94 0.47
CA GLY A 91 -6.59 2.73 1.21
C GLY A 91 -7.54 1.57 0.90
N LEU A 92 -8.84 1.83 0.78
CA LEU A 92 -9.84 0.82 0.40
C LEU A 92 -9.65 0.36 -1.05
N ALA A 93 -9.34 1.27 -1.98
CA ALA A 93 -9.02 0.91 -3.36
C ALA A 93 -7.77 0.02 -3.43
N ALA A 94 -6.73 0.37 -2.69
CA ALA A 94 -5.52 -0.43 -2.59
C ALA A 94 -5.80 -1.81 -1.93
N ALA A 95 -6.64 -1.86 -0.90
CA ALA A 95 -7.04 -3.10 -0.26
C ALA A 95 -7.84 -4.01 -1.22
N ALA A 96 -8.76 -3.45 -2.00
CA ALA A 96 -9.52 -4.20 -3.00
C ALA A 96 -8.59 -4.79 -4.08
N ALA A 97 -7.64 -3.99 -4.57
CA ALA A 97 -6.63 -4.46 -5.53
C ALA A 97 -5.74 -5.56 -4.94
N LEU A 98 -5.38 -5.44 -3.65
CA LEU A 98 -4.59 -6.43 -2.94
C LEU A 98 -5.34 -7.76 -2.78
N VAL A 99 -6.63 -7.72 -2.43
CA VAL A 99 -7.49 -8.90 -2.33
C VAL A 99 -7.63 -9.57 -3.70
N TRP A 100 -7.85 -8.77 -4.76
CA TRP A 100 -7.90 -9.29 -6.13
C TRP A 100 -6.61 -10.01 -6.51
N ARG A 101 -5.46 -9.38 -6.26
CA ARG A 101 -4.16 -9.99 -6.58
C ARG A 101 -3.91 -11.23 -5.72
N GLY A 102 -4.27 -11.20 -4.47
CA GLY A 102 -4.18 -12.38 -3.58
C GLY A 102 -5.02 -13.54 -4.10
N TRP A 103 -6.24 -13.27 -4.58
CA TRP A 103 -7.11 -14.28 -5.19
C TRP A 103 -6.52 -14.87 -6.47
N GLU A 104 -5.98 -14.02 -7.35
CA GLU A 104 -5.28 -14.50 -8.57
C GLU A 104 -4.13 -15.44 -8.20
N LEU A 105 -3.26 -15.04 -7.28
CA LEU A 105 -2.12 -15.84 -6.84
C LEU A 105 -2.58 -17.15 -6.18
N TRP A 106 -3.64 -17.11 -5.39
CA TRP A 106 -4.22 -18.29 -4.76
C TRP A 106 -4.79 -19.27 -5.79
N SER A 107 -5.47 -18.78 -6.82
CA SER A 107 -6.07 -19.62 -7.87
C SER A 107 -5.02 -20.38 -8.69
N VAL A 108 -3.78 -19.90 -8.73
CA VAL A 108 -2.64 -20.54 -9.41
C VAL A 108 -1.81 -21.42 -8.44
N SER A 109 -2.31 -21.67 -7.24
CA SER A 109 -1.67 -22.50 -6.21
C SER A 109 -0.34 -21.96 -5.67
N TYR A 110 -0.10 -20.65 -5.75
CA TYR A 110 1.02 -20.02 -5.09
C TYR A 110 0.69 -19.73 -3.62
N LEU A 111 1.37 -20.43 -2.73
CA LEU A 111 1.38 -20.05 -1.32
C LEU A 111 2.30 -18.82 -1.15
N PRO A 112 1.78 -17.68 -0.69
CA PRO A 112 2.58 -16.49 -0.42
C PRO A 112 3.41 -16.71 0.85
N LEU A 113 4.52 -17.43 0.70
CA LEU A 113 5.50 -17.55 1.77
C LEU A 113 6.34 -16.26 1.84
N PRO A 114 6.73 -15.79 3.04
CA PRO A 114 7.56 -14.60 3.21
C PRO A 114 8.83 -14.58 2.37
N GLN A 115 9.42 -15.75 2.13
CA GLN A 115 10.62 -15.91 1.33
C GLN A 115 10.39 -15.71 -0.16
N ASN A 116 9.18 -15.98 -0.66
CA ASN A 116 8.84 -15.95 -2.09
C ASN A 116 8.07 -14.70 -2.50
N SER A 117 7.49 -13.98 -1.55
CA SER A 117 6.59 -12.85 -1.81
C SER A 117 6.83 -11.66 -0.88
N PRO A 118 8.07 -11.15 -0.78
CA PRO A 118 8.37 -10.03 0.13
C PRO A 118 7.57 -8.77 -0.23
N GLY A 119 7.34 -8.51 -1.52
CA GLY A 119 6.56 -7.37 -1.97
C GLY A 119 5.10 -7.42 -1.54
N LEU A 120 4.47 -8.59 -1.58
CA LEU A 120 3.09 -8.78 -1.16
C LEU A 120 2.92 -8.50 0.34
N ILE A 121 3.87 -8.95 1.17
CA ILE A 121 3.84 -8.70 2.61
C ILE A 121 3.98 -7.22 2.91
N LEU A 122 4.92 -6.54 2.26
CA LEU A 122 5.08 -5.09 2.42
C LEU A 122 3.84 -4.33 1.97
N ALA A 123 3.17 -4.77 0.89
CA ALA A 123 1.92 -4.18 0.43
C ALA A 123 0.80 -4.35 1.47
N ILE A 124 0.67 -5.51 2.08
CA ILE A 124 -0.32 -5.76 3.15
C ILE A 124 -0.07 -4.84 4.34
N LEU A 125 1.17 -4.75 4.80
CA LEU A 125 1.55 -3.85 5.90
C LEU A 125 1.30 -2.38 5.55
N GLY A 126 1.67 -1.97 4.33
CA GLY A 126 1.47 -0.61 3.85
C GLY A 126 0.01 -0.21 3.79
N VAL A 127 -0.84 -1.05 3.21
CA VAL A 127 -2.30 -0.82 3.14
C VAL A 127 -2.90 -0.79 4.55
N GLY A 128 -2.50 -1.70 5.43
CA GLY A 128 -2.96 -1.74 6.82
C GLY A 128 -2.63 -0.45 7.58
N LEU A 129 -1.41 0.07 7.44
CA LEU A 129 -0.98 1.34 8.05
C LEU A 129 -1.75 2.54 7.49
N CYS A 130 -2.00 2.58 6.17
CA CYS A 130 -2.80 3.64 5.56
C CYS A 130 -4.24 3.64 6.09
N LEU A 131 -4.88 2.48 6.16
CA LEU A 131 -6.24 2.34 6.69
C LEU A 131 -6.31 2.68 8.19
N TYR A 132 -5.33 2.26 8.96
CA TYR A 132 -5.22 2.62 10.37
C TYR A 132 -5.08 4.14 10.56
N GLY A 133 -4.19 4.78 9.81
CA GLY A 133 -4.00 6.22 9.84
C GLY A 133 -5.26 6.99 9.44
N ALA A 134 -5.92 6.58 8.36
CA ALA A 134 -7.17 7.18 7.91
C ALA A 134 -8.29 7.01 8.95
N GLY A 135 -8.40 5.83 9.56
CA GLY A 135 -9.39 5.55 10.61
C GLY A 135 -9.20 6.40 11.86
N THR A 136 -7.96 6.56 12.33
CA THR A 136 -7.65 7.42 13.48
C THR A 136 -7.94 8.90 13.17
N GLY A 137 -7.67 9.35 11.94
CA GLY A 137 -8.00 10.71 11.49
C GLY A 137 -9.50 10.99 11.47
N LEU A 138 -10.34 10.02 11.12
CA LEU A 138 -11.79 10.14 11.15
C LEU A 138 -12.34 10.12 12.58
N GLY A 139 -11.77 9.29 13.44
CA GLY A 139 -12.17 9.17 14.84
C GLY A 139 -12.01 10.49 15.60
N THR A 140 -10.93 11.21 15.38
CA THR A 140 -10.68 12.51 16.04
C THR A 140 -11.64 13.63 15.59
N ARG A 141 -12.30 13.51 14.43
CA ARG A 141 -13.30 14.48 13.97
C ARG A 141 -14.69 14.29 14.60
N ARG A 142 -14.98 13.12 15.16
CA ARG A 142 -16.29 12.82 15.76
C ARG A 142 -16.43 13.28 17.21
N THR A 143 -15.37 13.75 17.83
CA THR A 143 -15.36 14.18 19.25
C THR A 143 -15.64 15.68 19.43
N PHE A 144 -16.07 16.36 18.40
CA PHE A 144 -16.49 17.77 18.48
C PHE A 144 -17.93 17.94 18.05
#